data_7425a5c47db695e7e7bce6c9e047f269
#
_entry.id   7425a5c47db695e7e7bce6c9e047f269
#
_cell.length_a   1.000
_cell.length_b   1.000
_cell.length_c   1.000
_cell.angle_alpha   90.00
_cell.angle_beta   90.00
_cell.angle_gamma   90.00
#
_symmetry.space_group_name_H-M   'P 1'
#
loop_
_entity.id
_entity.type
_entity.pdbx_description
1 polymer ?
#
loop_
_entity_poly.entity_id
_entity_poly.type
_entity_poly.pdbx_seq_one_letter_code
_entity_poly.pdbx_strand_id
1 'polypeptide(L)'
;MKRLSKLVNTRIGFFALLVFLFWIKTLIAYFTDFKLGAQGLVQYPIVLINPLGTTLLLFGLAFYFKRSRFFYPVLMGIDIANTLLLYLNVIYYREFTDFMTIATMTGYSKVNQGLSGSSLALTNLHDVFYWLDIVVILLLMLFRKIKFDPRAFSHRLAFAFTSVSLVVCGLNLMVAEMDRPQLLGRTFDRVYIVKYLGLDAFTGYDLVKSEHVSQMRKSATKSQLKTVEKFTKEHYAAPNKKLFGIAKGRNVIVIHLESFQQFLIDKKING
;
A
#
# COMPACT_ATOMS: atom_id res chain seq x y z
N MET A 1 36.05 -4.67 5.62
CA MET A 1 35.30 -4.23 6.83
C MET A 1 35.56 -2.79 7.25
N LYS A 2 36.81 -2.28 7.42
CA LYS A 2 37.08 -0.87 7.85
C LYS A 2 36.51 0.23 6.92
N ARG A 3 36.41 0.00 5.58
CA ARG A 3 35.83 0.98 4.63
C ARG A 3 34.31 1.08 4.74
N LEU A 4 33.61 -0.08 4.87
CA LEU A 4 32.16 -0.10 5.06
C LEU A 4 31.73 0.58 6.37
N SER A 5 32.43 0.31 7.48
CA SER A 5 32.13 0.95 8.75
C SER A 5 32.34 2.48 8.71
N LYS A 6 33.30 2.97 7.93
CA LYS A 6 33.49 4.42 7.70
C LYS A 6 32.33 5.04 6.90
N LEU A 7 31.82 4.34 5.90
CA LEU A 7 30.67 4.80 5.11
C LEU A 7 29.39 4.86 5.95
N VAL A 8 29.07 3.81 6.69
CA VAL A 8 27.87 3.73 7.53
C VAL A 8 27.90 4.80 8.66
N ASN A 9 29.07 5.25 9.09
CA ASN A 9 29.21 6.32 10.07
C ASN A 9 29.03 7.74 9.50
N THR A 10 28.64 7.89 8.23
CA THR A 10 28.19 9.17 7.65
C THR A 10 26.67 9.19 7.55
N ARG A 11 26.05 10.39 7.56
CA ARG A 11 24.58 10.50 7.40
C ARG A 11 24.08 9.89 6.08
N ILE A 12 24.78 10.17 4.98
CA ILE A 12 24.43 9.65 3.66
C ILE A 12 24.60 8.12 3.63
N GLY A 13 25.69 7.60 4.20
CA GLY A 13 25.94 6.16 4.21
C GLY A 13 24.96 5.39 5.08
N PHE A 14 24.58 5.96 6.24
CA PHE A 14 23.55 5.38 7.09
C PHE A 14 22.17 5.39 6.41
N PHE A 15 21.81 6.52 5.79
CA PHE A 15 20.62 6.64 4.97
C PHE A 15 20.58 5.61 3.84
N ALA A 16 21.67 5.51 3.05
CA ALA A 16 21.76 4.56 1.95
C ALA A 16 21.64 3.10 2.41
N LEU A 17 22.20 2.78 3.58
CA LEU A 17 22.06 1.46 4.19
C LEU A 17 20.59 1.14 4.50
N LEU A 18 19.88 2.06 5.18
CA LEU A 18 18.47 1.83 5.53
C LEU A 18 17.57 1.76 4.29
N VAL A 19 17.77 2.66 3.32
CA VAL A 19 17.04 2.60 2.04
C VAL A 19 17.26 1.27 1.34
N PHE A 20 18.50 0.77 1.30
CA PHE A 20 18.83 -0.51 0.67
C PHE A 20 18.19 -1.70 1.40
N LEU A 21 18.25 -1.70 2.73
CA LEU A 21 17.65 -2.78 3.54
C LEU A 21 16.13 -2.79 3.40
N PHE A 22 15.49 -1.62 3.47
CA PHE A 22 14.05 -1.50 3.29
C PHE A 22 13.62 -1.88 1.87
N TRP A 23 14.38 -1.49 0.86
CA TRP A 23 14.12 -1.88 -0.54
C TRP A 23 14.16 -3.40 -0.72
N ILE A 24 15.22 -4.08 -0.22
CA ILE A 24 15.30 -5.55 -0.27
C ILE A 24 14.13 -6.20 0.48
N LYS A 25 13.81 -5.71 1.67
CA LYS A 25 12.68 -6.17 2.49
C LYS A 25 11.36 -6.08 1.73
N THR A 26 11.11 -4.95 1.06
CA THR A 26 9.92 -4.75 0.24
C THR A 26 9.89 -5.68 -0.96
N LEU A 27 11.03 -5.89 -1.64
CA LEU A 27 11.10 -6.85 -2.75
C LEU A 27 10.84 -8.28 -2.28
N ILE A 28 11.37 -8.69 -1.12
CA ILE A 28 11.06 -9.99 -0.55
C ILE A 28 9.55 -10.13 -0.38
N ALA A 29 8.86 -9.15 0.24
CA ALA A 29 7.41 -9.17 0.37
C ALA A 29 6.69 -9.27 -0.99
N TYR A 30 7.16 -8.52 -2.00
CA TYR A 30 6.55 -8.50 -3.33
C TYR A 30 6.63 -9.83 -4.07
N PHE A 31 7.71 -10.58 -3.86
CA PHE A 31 7.92 -11.85 -4.54
C PHE A 31 7.52 -13.08 -3.73
N THR A 32 7.46 -12.99 -2.39
CA THR A 32 7.09 -14.13 -1.53
C THR A 32 5.66 -14.09 -1.03
N ASP A 33 5.20 -12.92 -0.58
CA ASP A 33 3.88 -12.78 0.07
C ASP A 33 2.82 -12.24 -0.88
N PHE A 34 3.15 -11.25 -1.72
CA PHE A 34 2.19 -10.61 -2.62
C PHE A 34 2.18 -11.27 -4.00
N LYS A 35 1.02 -11.62 -4.48
CA LYS A 35 0.84 -12.17 -5.83
C LYS A 35 0.58 -11.03 -6.83
N LEU A 36 1.57 -10.18 -7.07
CA LEU A 36 1.41 -9.00 -7.93
C LEU A 36 1.21 -9.34 -9.42
N GLY A 37 1.51 -10.57 -9.85
CA GLY A 37 1.30 -11.01 -11.22
C GLY A 37 2.10 -10.20 -12.26
N ALA A 38 3.35 -9.83 -11.95
CA ALA A 38 4.22 -9.15 -12.90
C ALA A 38 4.60 -10.08 -14.06
N GLN A 39 4.52 -9.56 -15.28
CA GLN A 39 4.80 -10.31 -16.51
C GLN A 39 5.62 -9.48 -17.49
N GLY A 40 6.49 -10.16 -18.25
CA GLY A 40 7.22 -9.55 -19.35
C GLY A 40 8.33 -8.56 -18.94
N LEU A 41 8.98 -7.99 -19.97
CA LEU A 41 10.19 -7.16 -19.80
C LEU A 41 9.93 -5.77 -19.21
N VAL A 42 8.70 -5.29 -19.19
CA VAL A 42 8.35 -3.94 -18.69
C VAL A 42 7.96 -3.97 -17.23
N GLN A 43 7.14 -4.94 -16.81
CA GLN A 43 6.56 -4.95 -15.46
C GLN A 43 7.56 -5.36 -14.37
N TYR A 44 8.51 -6.28 -14.65
CA TYR A 44 9.55 -6.63 -13.68
C TYR A 44 10.45 -5.45 -13.29
N PRO A 45 11.01 -4.66 -14.23
CA PRO A 45 11.71 -3.42 -13.89
C PRO A 45 10.87 -2.44 -13.08
N ILE A 46 9.58 -2.27 -13.41
CA ILE A 46 8.67 -1.40 -12.64
C ILE A 46 8.58 -1.88 -11.20
N VAL A 47 8.30 -3.16 -10.96
CA VAL A 47 8.19 -3.75 -9.61
C VAL A 47 9.49 -3.62 -8.81
N LEU A 48 10.66 -3.69 -9.47
CA LEU A 48 11.95 -3.51 -8.82
C LEU A 48 12.23 -2.06 -8.44
N ILE A 49 11.81 -1.10 -9.27
CA ILE A 49 12.14 0.32 -9.12
C ILE A 49 11.09 1.06 -8.29
N ASN A 50 9.81 0.68 -8.36
CA ASN A 50 8.72 1.42 -7.74
C ASN A 50 8.91 1.67 -6.22
N PRO A 51 9.46 0.72 -5.40
CA PRO A 51 9.64 1.00 -3.98
C PRO A 51 10.75 2.02 -3.72
N LEU A 52 11.74 2.16 -4.63
CA LEU A 52 12.88 3.05 -4.43
C LEU A 52 12.47 4.52 -4.41
N GLY A 53 11.59 4.94 -5.32
CA GLY A 53 11.17 6.34 -5.42
C GLY A 53 10.54 6.85 -4.13
N THR A 54 9.57 6.13 -3.61
CA THR A 54 8.86 6.46 -2.37
C THR A 54 9.74 6.28 -1.14
N THR A 55 10.56 5.23 -1.07
CA THR A 55 11.52 5.03 0.03
C THR A 55 12.51 6.18 0.09
N LEU A 56 13.12 6.57 -1.03
CA LEU A 56 14.02 7.72 -1.10
C LEU A 56 13.33 9.01 -0.64
N LEU A 57 12.09 9.22 -1.03
CA LEU A 57 11.32 10.41 -0.66
C LEU A 57 11.04 10.43 0.85
N LEU A 58 10.48 9.36 1.41
CA LEU A 58 10.09 9.27 2.82
C LEU A 58 11.31 9.33 3.76
N PHE A 59 12.33 8.51 3.49
CA PHE A 59 13.55 8.49 4.29
C PHE A 59 14.34 9.79 4.14
N GLY A 60 14.30 10.41 2.96
CA GLY A 60 14.92 11.70 2.66
C GLY A 60 14.43 12.85 3.54
N LEU A 61 13.21 12.76 4.10
CA LEU A 61 12.68 13.74 5.05
C LEU A 61 13.59 13.92 6.28
N ALA A 62 14.33 12.89 6.67
CA ALA A 62 15.27 12.97 7.77
C ALA A 62 16.38 14.00 7.54
N PHE A 63 16.76 14.29 6.28
CA PHE A 63 17.82 15.28 5.96
C PHE A 63 17.45 16.73 6.31
N TYR A 64 16.17 17.03 6.50
CA TYR A 64 15.74 18.35 6.96
C TYR A 64 16.07 18.59 8.44
N PHE A 65 16.41 17.56 9.21
CA PHE A 65 16.86 17.68 10.60
C PHE A 65 18.38 17.93 10.67
N LYS A 66 18.77 19.17 10.92
CA LYS A 66 20.21 19.58 10.97
C LYS A 66 21.01 18.84 12.04
N ARG A 67 20.42 18.65 13.23
CA ARG A 67 21.11 18.04 14.38
C ARG A 67 21.09 16.53 14.28
N SER A 68 22.25 15.89 14.43
CA SER A 68 22.40 14.42 14.38
C SER A 68 21.49 13.70 15.38
N ARG A 69 21.29 14.28 16.57
CA ARG A 69 20.42 13.72 17.60
C ARG A 69 18.96 13.56 17.16
N PHE A 70 18.51 14.27 16.13
CA PHE A 70 17.17 14.13 15.54
C PHE A 70 17.20 13.35 14.23
N PHE A 71 18.24 13.52 13.41
CA PHE A 71 18.36 12.83 12.12
C PHE A 71 18.25 11.31 12.26
N TYR A 72 19.09 10.70 13.10
CA TYR A 72 19.13 9.24 13.25
C TYR A 72 17.84 8.66 13.84
N PRO A 73 17.28 9.19 14.95
CA PRO A 73 16.00 8.69 15.47
C PRO A 73 14.84 8.89 14.51
N VAL A 74 14.78 10.03 13.80
CA VAL A 74 13.72 10.27 12.80
C VAL A 74 13.82 9.28 11.65
N LEU A 75 15.04 9.06 11.12
CA LEU A 75 15.25 8.10 10.04
C LEU A 75 14.87 6.67 10.47
N MET A 76 15.27 6.25 11.67
CA MET A 76 14.84 4.97 12.25
C MET A 76 13.32 4.91 12.48
N GLY A 77 12.72 6.01 12.95
CA GLY A 77 11.27 6.09 13.13
C GLY A 77 10.50 5.91 11.82
N ILE A 78 11.00 6.49 10.73
CA ILE A 78 10.44 6.32 9.38
C ILE A 78 10.58 4.86 8.93
N ASP A 79 11.75 4.22 9.13
CA ASP A 79 11.99 2.83 8.77
C ASP A 79 11.04 1.88 9.55
N ILE A 80 10.90 2.10 10.86
CA ILE A 80 9.97 1.33 11.70
C ILE A 80 8.53 1.50 11.23
N ALA A 81 8.11 2.74 10.94
CA ALA A 81 6.74 3.03 10.49
C ALA A 81 6.43 2.38 9.13
N ASN A 82 7.37 2.47 8.17
CA ASN A 82 7.21 1.85 6.86
C ASN A 82 7.29 0.32 6.93
N THR A 83 8.14 -0.23 7.81
CA THR A 83 8.18 -1.68 8.04
C THR A 83 6.89 -2.19 8.67
N LEU A 84 6.31 -1.43 9.59
CA LEU A 84 5.00 -1.75 10.18
C LEU A 84 3.90 -1.72 9.11
N LEU A 85 3.89 -0.69 8.26
CA LEU A 85 2.94 -0.59 7.14
C LEU A 85 3.07 -1.79 6.19
N LEU A 86 4.30 -2.14 5.81
CA LEU A 86 4.59 -3.29 4.95
C LEU A 86 4.09 -4.59 5.61
N TYR A 87 4.44 -4.81 6.87
CA TYR A 87 4.10 -6.04 7.59
C TYR A 87 2.59 -6.19 7.84
N LEU A 88 1.89 -5.10 8.17
CA LEU A 88 0.43 -5.11 8.28
C LEU A 88 -0.23 -5.49 6.96
N ASN A 89 0.30 -4.99 5.84
CA ASN A 89 -0.18 -5.37 4.52
C ASN A 89 0.15 -6.82 4.15
N VAL A 90 1.29 -7.38 4.60
CA VAL A 90 1.61 -8.81 4.42
C VAL A 90 0.56 -9.68 5.11
N ILE A 91 0.26 -9.40 6.39
CA ILE A 91 -0.77 -10.14 7.13
C ILE A 91 -2.15 -10.00 6.47
N TYR A 92 -2.52 -8.77 6.10
CA TYR A 92 -3.80 -8.48 5.47
C TYR A 92 -3.94 -9.18 4.13
N TYR A 93 -2.88 -9.19 3.32
CA TYR A 93 -2.87 -9.83 2.00
C TYR A 93 -3.01 -11.35 2.09
N ARG A 94 -2.44 -11.99 3.10
CA ARG A 94 -2.57 -13.43 3.35
C ARG A 94 -4.02 -13.84 3.59
N GLU A 95 -4.81 -12.98 4.23
CA GLU A 95 -6.23 -13.25 4.52
C GLU A 95 -7.13 -12.86 3.35
N PHE A 96 -6.97 -11.64 2.83
CA PHE A 96 -7.93 -11.02 1.90
C PHE A 96 -7.46 -11.01 0.44
N THR A 97 -6.22 -11.36 0.16
CA THR A 97 -5.60 -11.28 -1.18
C THR A 97 -5.71 -9.86 -1.78
N ASP A 98 -5.69 -8.84 -0.93
CA ASP A 98 -5.86 -7.43 -1.28
C ASP A 98 -5.03 -6.55 -0.33
N PHE A 99 -4.88 -5.24 -0.65
CA PHE A 99 -4.12 -4.31 0.15
C PHE A 99 -5.01 -3.48 1.08
N MET A 100 -4.48 -3.19 2.28
CA MET A 100 -5.16 -2.44 3.31
C MET A 100 -5.33 -0.97 2.90
N THR A 101 -6.57 -0.45 3.00
CA THR A 101 -6.86 0.97 2.78
C THR A 101 -6.79 1.77 4.08
N ILE A 102 -6.69 3.09 3.99
CA ILE A 102 -6.78 3.99 5.15
C ILE A 102 -8.13 3.82 5.86
N ALA A 103 -9.21 3.63 5.11
CA ALA A 103 -10.53 3.35 5.67
C ALA A 103 -10.55 2.04 6.48
N THR A 104 -9.86 1.00 6.01
CA THR A 104 -9.70 -0.26 6.74
C THR A 104 -8.84 -0.05 7.99
N MET A 105 -7.71 0.66 7.90
CA MET A 105 -6.83 0.94 9.03
C MET A 105 -7.56 1.72 10.14
N THR A 106 -8.34 2.73 9.78
CA THR A 106 -9.06 3.58 10.74
C THR A 106 -10.37 2.95 11.24
N GLY A 107 -11.02 2.12 10.41
CA GLY A 107 -12.25 1.40 10.76
C GLY A 107 -12.01 0.12 11.55
N TYR A 108 -10.78 -0.34 11.63
CA TYR A 108 -10.37 -1.61 12.23
C TYR A 108 -10.78 -1.76 13.71
N SER A 109 -10.89 -0.67 14.46
CA SER A 109 -11.34 -0.71 15.85
C SER A 109 -12.77 -1.22 16.05
N LYS A 110 -13.64 -1.10 15.04
CA LYS A 110 -15.03 -1.58 15.08
C LYS A 110 -15.19 -3.03 14.58
N VAL A 111 -14.25 -3.50 13.76
CA VAL A 111 -14.25 -4.85 13.18
C VAL A 111 -13.40 -5.82 14.01
N ASN A 112 -12.60 -5.30 14.93
CA ASN A 112 -11.50 -5.98 15.60
C ASN A 112 -11.89 -7.04 16.65
N GLN A 113 -13.17 -7.18 17.02
CA GLN A 113 -13.57 -8.18 18.01
C GLN A 113 -13.50 -9.63 17.50
N GLY A 114 -13.40 -9.84 16.17
CA GLY A 114 -13.25 -11.17 15.57
C GLY A 114 -11.90 -11.42 14.86
N LEU A 115 -11.22 -10.36 14.43
CA LEU A 115 -10.02 -10.47 13.57
C LEU A 115 -8.68 -10.54 14.35
N SER A 116 -8.64 -10.12 15.61
CA SER A 116 -7.38 -10.13 16.39
C SER A 116 -6.87 -11.55 16.67
N GLY A 117 -7.76 -12.53 16.80
CA GLY A 117 -7.39 -13.94 16.96
C GLY A 117 -6.89 -14.59 15.66
N SER A 118 -7.48 -14.22 14.51
CA SER A 118 -7.09 -14.76 13.21
C SER A 118 -5.80 -14.16 12.68
N SER A 119 -5.52 -12.87 12.96
CA SER A 119 -4.29 -12.22 12.49
C SER A 119 -3.02 -12.82 13.11
N LEU A 120 -3.08 -13.27 14.36
CA LEU A 120 -1.96 -14.00 14.98
C LEU A 120 -1.74 -15.38 14.35
N ALA A 121 -2.80 -16.03 13.90
CA ALA A 121 -2.70 -17.33 13.21
C ALA A 121 -2.10 -17.22 11.79
N LEU A 122 -2.10 -16.01 11.20
CA LEU A 122 -1.52 -15.73 9.89
C LEU A 122 -0.04 -15.34 9.95
N THR A 123 0.53 -15.20 11.14
CA THR A 123 1.96 -14.92 11.31
C THR A 123 2.78 -16.17 11.08
N ASN A 124 3.88 -16.05 10.34
CA ASN A 124 4.82 -17.12 10.07
C ASN A 124 6.17 -16.85 10.77
N LEU A 125 6.93 -17.90 11.07
CA LEU A 125 8.27 -17.76 11.65
C LEU A 125 9.21 -16.90 10.80
N HIS A 126 9.06 -16.94 9.49
CA HIS A 126 9.89 -16.11 8.60
C HIS A 126 9.58 -14.61 8.70
N ASP A 127 8.46 -14.21 9.28
CA ASP A 127 8.09 -12.79 9.43
C ASP A 127 9.09 -12.04 10.33
N VAL A 128 9.85 -12.76 11.15
CA VAL A 128 10.95 -12.19 11.93
C VAL A 128 11.98 -11.49 11.03
N PHE A 129 12.17 -11.93 9.78
CA PHE A 129 13.09 -11.30 8.84
C PHE A 129 12.69 -9.86 8.48
N TYR A 130 11.39 -9.50 8.55
CA TYR A 130 10.95 -8.11 8.34
C TYR A 130 11.44 -7.14 9.41
N TRP A 131 11.76 -7.64 10.60
CA TRP A 131 12.17 -6.85 11.76
C TRP A 131 13.64 -7.00 12.12
N LEU A 132 14.32 -7.99 11.57
CA LEU A 132 15.69 -8.36 11.94
C LEU A 132 16.68 -7.22 11.73
N ASP A 133 16.62 -6.54 10.62
CA ASP A 133 17.49 -5.41 10.28
C ASP A 133 17.31 -4.25 11.27
N ILE A 134 16.07 -3.92 11.62
CA ILE A 134 15.75 -2.88 12.61
C ILE A 134 16.35 -3.24 13.96
N VAL A 135 16.13 -4.47 14.42
CA VAL A 135 16.68 -4.95 15.71
C VAL A 135 18.20 -4.88 15.70
N VAL A 136 18.83 -5.39 14.65
CA VAL A 136 20.30 -5.35 14.51
C VAL A 136 20.83 -3.92 14.51
N ILE A 137 20.22 -3.01 13.77
CA ILE A 137 20.66 -1.62 13.69
C ILE A 137 20.47 -0.91 15.03
N LEU A 138 19.33 -1.11 15.70
CA LEU A 138 19.09 -0.56 17.04
C LEU A 138 20.12 -1.06 18.05
N LEU A 139 20.45 -2.35 18.02
CA LEU A 139 21.51 -2.90 18.88
C LEU A 139 22.87 -2.29 18.57
N LEU A 140 23.23 -2.12 17.28
CA LEU A 140 24.47 -1.48 16.88
C LEU A 140 24.54 0.00 17.31
N MET A 141 23.41 0.71 17.30
CA MET A 141 23.30 2.08 17.80
C MET A 141 23.42 2.09 19.34
N LEU A 142 22.75 1.22 20.05
CA LEU A 142 22.79 1.08 21.51
C LEU A 142 24.23 0.78 22.01
N PHE A 143 24.90 -0.16 21.35
CA PHE A 143 26.31 -0.50 21.65
C PHE A 143 27.33 0.51 21.08
N ARG A 144 26.88 1.65 20.55
CA ARG A 144 27.70 2.74 19.98
C ARG A 144 28.68 2.27 18.88
N LYS A 145 28.34 1.18 18.19
CA LYS A 145 29.10 0.72 17.02
C LYS A 145 28.88 1.61 15.80
N ILE A 146 27.71 2.22 15.69
CA ILE A 146 27.37 3.26 14.70
C ILE A 146 27.61 4.62 15.39
N LYS A 147 28.53 5.40 14.84
CA LYS A 147 28.84 6.74 15.34
C LYS A 147 28.00 7.78 14.61
N PHE A 148 27.35 8.66 15.35
CA PHE A 148 26.55 9.72 14.77
C PHE A 148 27.44 10.80 14.16
N ASP A 149 27.29 11.05 12.86
CA ASP A 149 28.02 12.09 12.15
C ASP A 149 27.53 13.47 12.62
N PRO A 150 28.38 14.30 13.26
CA PRO A 150 27.96 15.61 13.76
C PRO A 150 27.76 16.66 12.64
N ARG A 151 28.27 16.40 11.43
CA ARG A 151 28.21 17.35 10.32
C ARG A 151 26.78 17.65 9.92
N ALA A 152 26.43 18.93 9.82
CA ALA A 152 25.11 19.34 9.38
C ALA A 152 24.92 19.07 7.87
N PHE A 153 23.74 18.58 7.50
CA PHE A 153 23.37 18.46 6.09
C PHE A 153 22.81 19.79 5.58
N SER A 154 23.21 20.20 4.39
CA SER A 154 22.72 21.44 3.79
C SER A 154 21.26 21.32 3.37
N HIS A 155 20.43 22.31 3.69
CA HIS A 155 19.03 22.33 3.22
C HIS A 155 18.91 22.35 1.70
N ARG A 156 19.88 22.96 1.00
CA ARG A 156 19.92 22.96 -0.48
C ARG A 156 20.08 21.53 -1.01
N LEU A 157 20.95 20.74 -0.39
CA LEU A 157 21.15 19.34 -0.75
C LEU A 157 19.94 18.47 -0.37
N ALA A 158 19.33 18.73 0.80
CA ALA A 158 18.10 18.04 1.19
C ALA A 158 16.98 18.30 0.18
N PHE A 159 16.79 19.57 -0.23
CA PHE A 159 15.82 19.95 -1.24
C PHE A 159 16.11 19.31 -2.61
N ALA A 160 17.36 19.37 -3.07
CA ALA A 160 17.77 18.75 -4.32
C ALA A 160 17.52 17.23 -4.29
N PHE A 161 17.82 16.58 -3.16
CA PHE A 161 17.55 15.15 -2.97
C PHE A 161 16.06 14.83 -3.04
N THR A 162 15.20 15.60 -2.36
CA THR A 162 13.75 15.47 -2.40
C THR A 162 13.23 15.67 -3.83
N SER A 163 13.74 16.69 -4.55
CA SER A 163 13.37 16.95 -5.94
C SER A 163 13.72 15.77 -6.86
N VAL A 164 14.90 15.19 -6.72
CA VAL A 164 15.31 14.00 -7.48
C VAL A 164 14.40 12.82 -7.15
N SER A 165 14.07 12.59 -5.87
CA SER A 165 13.16 11.52 -5.47
C SER A 165 11.76 11.69 -6.07
N LEU A 166 11.25 12.92 -6.11
CA LEU A 166 9.96 13.24 -6.76
C LEU A 166 10.02 12.99 -8.28
N VAL A 167 11.13 13.34 -8.93
CA VAL A 167 11.33 13.03 -10.36
C VAL A 167 11.31 11.52 -10.59
N VAL A 168 11.98 10.73 -9.74
CA VAL A 168 11.96 9.26 -9.82
C VAL A 168 10.53 8.73 -9.67
N CYS A 169 9.75 9.23 -8.70
CA CYS A 169 8.33 8.87 -8.55
C CYS A 169 7.51 9.26 -9.78
N GLY A 170 7.72 10.45 -10.34
CA GLY A 170 7.04 10.93 -11.54
C GLY A 170 7.35 10.08 -12.77
N LEU A 171 8.61 9.71 -12.97
CA LEU A 171 9.03 8.81 -14.04
C LEU A 171 8.41 7.42 -13.89
N ASN A 172 8.36 6.89 -12.66
CA ASN A 172 7.69 5.61 -12.40
C ASN A 172 6.21 5.68 -12.76
N LEU A 173 5.50 6.76 -12.36
CA LEU A 173 4.11 6.97 -12.71
C LEU A 173 3.91 7.11 -14.23
N MET A 174 4.80 7.83 -14.92
CA MET A 174 4.75 7.98 -16.38
C MET A 174 4.89 6.62 -17.08
N VAL A 175 5.87 5.80 -16.70
CA VAL A 175 6.05 4.46 -17.29
C VAL A 175 4.87 3.54 -16.95
N ALA A 176 4.32 3.65 -15.74
CA ALA A 176 3.14 2.92 -15.33
C ALA A 176 1.90 3.27 -16.17
N GLU A 177 1.66 4.57 -16.43
CA GLU A 177 0.56 5.05 -17.28
C GLU A 177 0.76 4.67 -18.76
N MET A 178 2.00 4.60 -19.26
CA MET A 178 2.29 4.14 -20.63
C MET A 178 1.93 2.65 -20.80
N ASP A 179 2.24 1.80 -19.83
CA ASP A 179 1.90 0.36 -19.88
C ASP A 179 0.41 0.13 -19.55
N ARG A 180 -0.18 0.98 -18.70
CA ARG A 180 -1.58 0.87 -18.25
C ARG A 180 -2.26 2.24 -18.14
N PRO A 181 -2.87 2.71 -19.24
CA PRO A 181 -3.62 3.96 -19.23
C PRO A 181 -4.76 3.99 -18.20
N GLN A 182 -4.96 5.13 -17.57
CA GLN A 182 -5.97 5.37 -16.52
C GLN A 182 -5.76 4.50 -15.26
N LEU A 183 -4.50 4.20 -14.91
CA LEU A 183 -4.14 3.37 -13.77
C LEU A 183 -4.81 3.82 -12.47
N LEU A 184 -4.75 5.12 -12.15
CA LEU A 184 -5.34 5.68 -10.94
C LEU A 184 -6.88 5.71 -10.95
N GLY A 185 -7.51 5.59 -12.11
CA GLY A 185 -8.95 5.44 -12.24
C GLY A 185 -9.46 4.03 -11.91
N ARG A 186 -8.60 3.03 -11.97
CA ARG A 186 -8.92 1.61 -11.72
C ARG A 186 -8.88 1.23 -10.24
N THR A 187 -9.68 1.91 -9.45
CA THR A 187 -9.65 1.82 -7.98
C THR A 187 -10.25 0.54 -7.39
N PHE A 188 -10.79 -0.34 -8.21
CA PHE A 188 -11.32 -1.64 -7.81
C PHE A 188 -10.24 -2.71 -7.67
N ASP A 189 -9.09 -2.55 -8.34
CA ASP A 189 -7.96 -3.50 -8.27
C ASP A 189 -6.73 -2.82 -7.65
N ARG A 190 -6.59 -2.97 -6.34
CA ARG A 190 -5.48 -2.39 -5.57
C ARG A 190 -4.17 -3.11 -5.83
N VAL A 191 -4.22 -4.42 -6.09
CA VAL A 191 -3.03 -5.23 -6.44
C VAL A 191 -2.37 -4.64 -7.68
N TYR A 192 -3.19 -4.19 -8.63
CA TYR A 192 -2.72 -3.54 -9.84
C TYR A 192 -2.00 -2.22 -9.54
N ILE A 193 -2.58 -1.38 -8.68
CA ILE A 193 -1.97 -0.09 -8.32
C ILE A 193 -0.64 -0.32 -7.58
N VAL A 194 -0.60 -1.25 -6.63
CA VAL A 194 0.65 -1.56 -5.90
C VAL A 194 1.70 -2.15 -6.82
N LYS A 195 1.34 -2.99 -7.79
CA LYS A 195 2.27 -3.52 -8.79
C LYS A 195 3.02 -2.43 -9.54
N TYR A 196 2.31 -1.36 -9.95
CA TYR A 196 2.89 -0.31 -10.78
C TYR A 196 3.50 0.84 -9.99
N LEU A 197 2.92 1.21 -8.85
CA LEU A 197 3.35 2.40 -8.10
C LEU A 197 4.07 2.07 -6.79
N GLY A 198 3.92 0.85 -6.28
CA GLY A 198 4.43 0.44 -4.98
C GLY A 198 3.46 0.70 -3.84
N LEU A 199 3.69 0.02 -2.71
CA LEU A 199 2.81 0.04 -1.54
C LEU A 199 2.68 1.44 -0.91
N ASP A 200 3.81 2.14 -0.75
CA ASP A 200 3.82 3.47 -0.10
C ASP A 200 3.08 4.50 -0.96
N ALA A 201 3.30 4.47 -2.30
CA ALA A 201 2.59 5.36 -3.23
C ALA A 201 1.09 5.04 -3.26
N PHE A 202 0.70 3.77 -3.24
CA PHE A 202 -0.70 3.35 -3.10
C PHE A 202 -1.31 3.89 -1.80
N THR A 203 -0.61 3.74 -0.67
CA THR A 203 -1.09 4.23 0.63
C THR A 203 -1.28 5.74 0.63
N GLY A 204 -0.33 6.49 0.04
CA GLY A 204 -0.45 7.94 -0.13
C GLY A 204 -1.64 8.33 -1.02
N TYR A 205 -1.83 7.64 -2.13
CA TYR A 205 -2.98 7.83 -3.03
C TYR A 205 -4.31 7.54 -2.31
N ASP A 206 -4.40 6.44 -1.58
CA ASP A 206 -5.61 6.05 -0.85
C ASP A 206 -5.93 7.04 0.29
N LEU A 207 -4.91 7.62 0.94
CA LEU A 207 -5.08 8.67 1.93
C LEU A 207 -5.79 9.89 1.33
N VAL A 208 -5.31 10.39 0.20
CA VAL A 208 -5.92 11.54 -0.50
C VAL A 208 -7.35 11.23 -0.93
N LYS A 209 -7.57 10.05 -1.49
CA LYS A 209 -8.89 9.58 -1.92
C LYS A 209 -9.85 9.44 -0.73
N SER A 210 -9.42 8.84 0.36
CA SER A 210 -10.23 8.66 1.57
C SER A 210 -10.65 10.00 2.18
N GLU A 211 -9.74 10.99 2.21
CA GLU A 211 -10.06 12.34 2.66
C GLU A 211 -11.08 13.02 1.75
N HIS A 212 -10.92 12.92 0.43
CA HIS A 212 -11.89 13.46 -0.53
C HIS A 212 -13.28 12.85 -0.34
N VAL A 213 -13.39 11.53 -0.18
CA VAL A 213 -14.65 10.83 0.11
C VAL A 213 -15.24 11.28 1.45
N SER A 214 -14.41 11.48 2.48
CA SER A 214 -14.85 12.01 3.77
C SER A 214 -15.44 13.41 3.65
N GLN A 215 -14.79 14.28 2.88
CA GLN A 215 -15.28 15.64 2.62
C GLN A 215 -16.61 15.61 1.85
N MET A 216 -16.74 14.78 0.81
CA MET A 216 -18.01 14.63 0.08
C MET A 216 -19.15 14.18 1.00
N ARG A 217 -18.90 13.24 1.92
CA ARG A 217 -19.91 12.79 2.90
C ARG A 217 -20.34 13.90 3.84
N LYS A 218 -19.40 14.74 4.31
CA LYS A 218 -19.68 15.88 5.20
C LYS A 218 -20.45 16.99 4.49
N SER A 219 -20.22 17.18 3.19
CA SER A 219 -20.87 18.22 2.37
C SER A 219 -22.20 17.77 1.75
N ALA A 220 -22.58 16.50 1.90
CA ALA A 220 -23.83 15.97 1.36
C ALA A 220 -25.05 16.71 1.97
N THR A 221 -25.89 17.26 1.08
CA THR A 221 -27.06 18.05 1.45
C THR A 221 -28.34 17.20 1.52
N LYS A 222 -29.34 17.67 2.32
CA LYS A 222 -30.66 17.02 2.37
C LYS A 222 -31.36 16.98 0.99
N SER A 223 -31.08 17.95 0.12
CA SER A 223 -31.63 17.96 -1.24
C SER A 223 -31.07 16.83 -2.11
N GLN A 224 -29.76 16.53 -2.00
CA GLN A 224 -29.14 15.40 -2.69
C GLN A 224 -29.70 14.06 -2.21
N LEU A 225 -29.92 13.90 -0.90
CA LEU A 225 -30.58 12.71 -0.35
C LEU A 225 -31.99 12.53 -0.92
N LYS A 226 -32.78 13.60 -0.96
CA LYS A 226 -34.14 13.57 -1.57
C LYS A 226 -34.10 13.18 -3.03
N THR A 227 -33.09 13.59 -3.79
CA THR A 227 -32.93 13.21 -5.21
C THR A 227 -32.69 11.69 -5.33
N VAL A 228 -31.87 11.12 -4.46
CA VAL A 228 -31.61 9.66 -4.43
C VAL A 228 -32.87 8.91 -3.99
N GLU A 229 -33.57 9.38 -2.95
CA GLU A 229 -34.83 8.79 -2.49
C GLU A 229 -35.91 8.82 -3.60
N LYS A 230 -36.01 9.94 -4.33
CA LYS A 230 -36.94 10.07 -5.46
C LYS A 230 -36.59 9.06 -6.55
N PHE A 231 -35.32 9.00 -6.95
CA PHE A 231 -34.85 8.03 -7.94
C PHE A 231 -35.17 6.59 -7.55
N THR A 232 -34.88 6.19 -6.31
CA THR A 232 -35.16 4.83 -5.81
C THR A 232 -36.66 4.52 -5.79
N LYS A 233 -37.51 5.50 -5.44
CA LYS A 233 -38.96 5.34 -5.46
C LYS A 233 -39.51 5.20 -6.88
N GLU A 234 -39.01 6.01 -7.81
CA GLU A 234 -39.46 6.00 -9.21
C GLU A 234 -39.03 4.73 -9.96
N HIS A 235 -37.92 4.12 -9.55
CA HIS A 235 -37.37 2.89 -10.16
C HIS A 235 -37.63 1.64 -9.31
N TYR A 236 -38.52 1.72 -8.34
CA TYR A 236 -38.87 0.57 -7.49
C TYR A 236 -39.64 -0.47 -8.29
N ALA A 237 -39.04 -1.65 -8.46
CA ALA A 237 -39.71 -2.80 -9.03
C ALA A 237 -40.46 -3.58 -7.93
N ALA A 238 -41.79 -3.58 -7.97
CA ALA A 238 -42.57 -4.32 -7.02
C ALA A 238 -42.34 -5.84 -7.15
N PRO A 239 -42.26 -6.59 -6.05
CA PRO A 239 -42.14 -8.06 -6.10
C PRO A 239 -43.25 -8.69 -6.92
N ASN A 240 -42.91 -9.69 -7.74
CA ASN A 240 -43.88 -10.43 -8.50
C ASN A 240 -44.75 -11.31 -7.56
N LYS A 241 -46.00 -10.89 -7.35
CA LYS A 241 -46.92 -11.56 -6.43
C LYS A 241 -47.20 -13.04 -6.81
N LYS A 242 -47.10 -13.38 -8.10
CA LYS A 242 -47.29 -14.76 -8.60
C LYS A 242 -46.14 -15.70 -8.18
N LEU A 243 -44.96 -15.14 -7.98
CA LEU A 243 -43.78 -15.92 -7.57
C LEU A 243 -43.54 -15.87 -6.05
N PHE A 244 -44.32 -15.08 -5.32
CA PHE A 244 -44.17 -14.97 -3.87
C PHE A 244 -44.43 -16.31 -3.19
N GLY A 245 -43.44 -16.77 -2.43
CA GLY A 245 -43.54 -18.04 -1.70
C GLY A 245 -43.28 -19.32 -2.53
N ILE A 246 -42.91 -19.22 -3.83
CA ILE A 246 -42.66 -20.40 -4.68
C ILE A 246 -41.52 -21.29 -4.13
N ALA A 247 -40.57 -20.70 -3.40
CA ALA A 247 -39.45 -21.40 -2.77
C ALA A 247 -39.71 -21.77 -1.31
N LYS A 248 -40.94 -21.63 -0.78
CA LYS A 248 -41.26 -21.98 0.60
C LYS A 248 -40.96 -23.46 0.85
N GLY A 249 -40.12 -23.74 1.85
CA GLY A 249 -39.71 -25.13 2.20
C GLY A 249 -38.74 -25.78 1.20
N ARG A 250 -38.13 -24.99 0.29
CA ARG A 250 -37.15 -25.48 -0.70
C ARG A 250 -35.82 -24.77 -0.49
N ASN A 251 -34.73 -25.40 -0.95
CA ASN A 251 -33.43 -24.77 -1.01
C ASN A 251 -33.36 -23.80 -2.20
N VAL A 252 -32.77 -22.61 -1.99
CA VAL A 252 -32.54 -21.64 -3.03
C VAL A 252 -31.04 -21.55 -3.27
N ILE A 253 -30.61 -21.77 -4.51
CA ILE A 253 -29.23 -21.64 -4.92
C ILE A 253 -29.15 -20.37 -5.77
N VAL A 254 -28.38 -19.39 -5.31
CA VAL A 254 -28.08 -18.14 -6.05
C VAL A 254 -26.70 -18.27 -6.66
N ILE A 255 -26.62 -18.22 -7.99
CA ILE A 255 -25.34 -18.21 -8.71
C ILE A 255 -25.11 -16.80 -9.22
N HIS A 256 -24.10 -16.13 -8.66
CA HIS A 256 -23.65 -14.81 -9.10
C HIS A 256 -22.49 -14.99 -10.09
N LEU A 257 -22.74 -14.68 -11.36
CA LEU A 257 -21.74 -14.77 -12.43
C LEU A 257 -21.16 -13.38 -12.67
N GLU A 258 -19.98 -13.11 -12.10
CA GLU A 258 -19.26 -11.85 -12.29
C GLU A 258 -18.56 -11.85 -13.66
N SER A 259 -18.62 -10.69 -14.34
CA SER A 259 -18.02 -10.51 -15.68
C SER A 259 -18.54 -11.46 -16.77
N PHE A 260 -19.66 -12.13 -16.50
CA PHE A 260 -20.31 -13.02 -17.47
C PHE A 260 -20.97 -12.19 -18.59
N GLN A 261 -20.56 -12.44 -19.82
CA GLN A 261 -21.04 -11.64 -20.95
C GLN A 261 -22.45 -12.07 -21.37
N GLN A 262 -23.37 -11.10 -21.48
CA GLN A 262 -24.76 -11.32 -21.80
C GLN A 262 -24.97 -12.11 -23.12
N PHE A 263 -24.08 -11.97 -24.10
CA PHE A 263 -24.21 -12.69 -25.38
C PHE A 263 -24.13 -14.21 -25.23
N LEU A 264 -23.64 -14.74 -24.09
CA LEU A 264 -23.58 -16.17 -23.81
C LEU A 264 -24.90 -16.74 -23.29
N ILE A 265 -25.86 -15.89 -22.85
CA ILE A 265 -27.10 -16.34 -22.19
C ILE A 265 -28.01 -17.08 -23.16
N ASP A 266 -28.13 -16.65 -24.41
CA ASP A 266 -29.08 -17.20 -25.39
C ASP A 266 -28.40 -17.91 -26.57
N LYS A 267 -27.08 -18.09 -26.53
CA LYS A 267 -26.37 -18.82 -27.59
C LYS A 267 -26.52 -20.32 -27.43
N LYS A 268 -27.11 -20.96 -28.38
CA LYS A 268 -26.96 -22.40 -28.60
C LYS A 268 -25.51 -22.64 -29.01
N ILE A 269 -24.71 -23.15 -28.10
CA ILE A 269 -23.37 -23.64 -28.40
C ILE A 269 -23.60 -25.00 -29.03
N ASN A 270 -23.55 -25.06 -30.36
CA ASN A 270 -23.52 -26.34 -31.06
C ASN A 270 -22.12 -26.94 -30.78
N GLY A 271 -22.12 -27.97 -29.92
CA GLY A 271 -20.96 -28.85 -29.73
C GLY A 271 -20.83 -29.78 -30.91
#